data_28c6604d6ad3feb4e4a6d07abfc11522
#
_entry.id   28c6604d6ad3feb4e4a6d07abfc11522
#
_cell.length_a   1.000
_cell.length_b   1.000
_cell.length_c   1.000
_cell.angle_alpha   90.00
_cell.angle_beta   90.00
_cell.angle_gamma   90.00
#
_symmetry.space_group_name_H-M   'P 1'
#
loop_
_entity.id
_entity.type
_entity.pdbx_description
1 polymer ?
#
loop_
_entity_poly.entity_id
_entity_poly.type
_entity_poly.pdbx_seq_one_letter_code
_entity_poly.pdbx_strand_id
1 'polypeptide(L)'
;MESGIHIDSALAIDAHCHLSNSAFNSDRGRVFEGCKERGLVLVDSPVNPEELRTSLEFGSGRPGFYRTAGWEAARLDYGGAKEMAELIRASRHSLVGIGEVGLDRFWVRDRAKWDEQERVFRLFIGLADELDLPLVVHSRSAGSACIELLLSAGFRKVLMHAYDGSVGPALRAASEGFVFSIPPSIIRSEQKLKLVRTLPLGRLMLESDAPALGPVKGERNTPENCLLSASSIAEVKKIPLENVLSSAIKLSLEFFGSSLAAVST
;
A
#
# COMPACT_ATOMS: atom_id res chain seq x y z
N MET A 1 22.22 -21.30 9.66
CA MET A 1 22.49 -19.88 9.45
C MET A 1 21.38 -19.39 8.52
N GLU A 2 20.34 -18.81 9.09
CA GLU A 2 19.26 -18.22 8.29
C GLU A 2 19.77 -16.89 7.73
N SER A 3 20.00 -16.85 6.42
CA SER A 3 20.29 -15.62 5.70
C SER A 3 18.98 -14.84 5.59
N GLY A 4 18.64 -14.07 6.63
CA GLY A 4 17.60 -13.06 6.53
C GLY A 4 17.97 -12.07 5.43
N ILE A 5 17.01 -11.66 4.60
CA ILE A 5 17.24 -10.55 3.66
C ILE A 5 17.43 -9.31 4.54
N HIS A 6 18.65 -8.75 4.54
CA HIS A 6 18.84 -7.40 5.04
C HIS A 6 18.16 -6.43 4.10
N ILE A 7 17.38 -5.51 4.60
CA ILE A 7 16.65 -4.51 3.79
C ILE A 7 17.59 -3.74 2.85
N ASP A 8 18.82 -3.48 3.28
CA ASP A 8 19.87 -2.84 2.48
C ASP A 8 20.31 -3.66 1.24
N SER A 9 19.98 -4.95 1.18
CA SER A 9 20.26 -5.85 0.05
C SER A 9 19.01 -6.27 -0.72
N ALA A 10 17.83 -5.69 -0.42
CA ALA A 10 16.61 -5.98 -1.13
C ALA A 10 16.69 -5.57 -2.60
N LEU A 11 16.15 -6.41 -3.49
CA LEU A 11 15.98 -6.07 -4.91
C LEU A 11 14.86 -5.04 -5.10
N ALA A 12 13.75 -5.21 -4.39
CA ALA A 12 12.61 -4.28 -4.38
C ALA A 12 11.77 -4.45 -3.11
N ILE A 13 10.93 -3.44 -2.84
CA ILE A 13 9.91 -3.47 -1.81
C ILE A 13 8.55 -3.39 -2.49
N ASP A 14 7.71 -4.40 -2.29
CA ASP A 14 6.28 -4.33 -2.60
C ASP A 14 5.59 -3.57 -1.46
N ALA A 15 5.30 -2.30 -1.68
CA ALA A 15 4.79 -1.40 -0.66
C ALA A 15 3.32 -1.65 -0.29
N HIS A 16 2.61 -2.52 -1.04
CA HIS A 16 1.21 -2.85 -0.79
C HIS A 16 0.80 -4.14 -1.48
N CYS A 17 0.48 -5.15 -0.69
CA CYS A 17 -0.14 -6.39 -1.13
C CYS A 17 -1.09 -6.92 -0.04
N HIS A 18 -1.91 -7.93 -0.36
CA HIS A 18 -2.83 -8.60 0.57
C HIS A 18 -2.50 -10.09 0.67
N LEU A 19 -1.28 -10.42 1.09
CA LEU A 19 -0.86 -11.82 1.20
C LEU A 19 -1.62 -12.57 2.31
N SER A 20 -2.15 -11.86 3.33
CA SER A 20 -3.05 -12.41 4.35
C SER A 20 -4.45 -12.74 3.84
N ASN A 21 -4.85 -12.27 2.65
CA ASN A 21 -6.14 -12.53 2.04
C ASN A 21 -6.37 -14.04 1.80
N SER A 22 -7.63 -14.46 1.89
CA SER A 22 -8.06 -15.86 1.70
C SER A 22 -7.69 -16.46 0.33
N ALA A 23 -7.50 -15.63 -0.70
CA ALA A 23 -7.03 -16.07 -2.01
C ALA A 23 -5.64 -16.76 -1.98
N PHE A 24 -4.88 -16.56 -0.89
CA PHE A 24 -3.57 -17.17 -0.68
C PHE A 24 -3.55 -18.28 0.38
N ASN A 25 -4.70 -18.69 0.93
CA ASN A 25 -4.74 -19.70 2.01
C ASN A 25 -4.03 -21.02 1.65
N SER A 26 -4.09 -21.44 0.39
CA SER A 26 -3.50 -22.70 -0.06
C SER A 26 -2.00 -22.62 -0.34
N ASP A 27 -1.43 -21.43 -0.54
CA ASP A 27 -0.05 -21.31 -1.05
C ASP A 27 0.71 -20.05 -0.55
N ARG A 28 0.19 -19.36 0.47
CA ARG A 28 0.79 -18.15 1.07
C ARG A 28 2.28 -18.31 1.36
N GLY A 29 2.66 -19.42 2.01
CA GLY A 29 4.05 -19.69 2.33
C GLY A 29 4.93 -19.83 1.09
N ARG A 30 4.46 -20.56 0.08
CA ARG A 30 5.19 -20.73 -1.18
C ARG A 30 5.35 -19.42 -1.93
N VAL A 31 4.30 -18.59 -1.98
CA VAL A 31 4.35 -17.27 -2.62
C VAL A 31 5.36 -16.37 -1.90
N PHE A 32 5.34 -16.34 -0.57
CA PHE A 32 6.29 -15.55 0.21
C PHE A 32 7.74 -16.00 -0.01
N GLU A 33 8.04 -17.31 0.07
CA GLU A 33 9.40 -17.82 -0.14
C GLU A 33 9.89 -17.51 -1.57
N GLY A 34 9.04 -17.64 -2.59
CA GLY A 34 9.39 -17.25 -3.96
C GLY A 34 9.73 -15.76 -4.11
N CYS A 35 9.03 -14.88 -3.38
CA CYS A 35 9.36 -13.46 -3.31
C CYS A 35 10.70 -13.23 -2.59
N LYS A 36 10.91 -13.89 -1.46
CA LYS A 36 12.13 -13.80 -0.67
C LYS A 36 13.37 -14.26 -1.45
N GLU A 37 13.28 -15.37 -2.18
CA GLU A 37 14.34 -15.87 -3.05
C GLU A 37 14.74 -14.87 -4.16
N ARG A 38 13.80 -14.02 -4.58
CA ARG A 38 14.01 -12.91 -5.52
C ARG A 38 14.49 -11.62 -4.85
N GLY A 39 14.74 -11.61 -3.56
CA GLY A 39 15.13 -10.41 -2.82
C GLY A 39 14.01 -9.40 -2.62
N LEU A 40 12.74 -9.81 -2.61
CA LEU A 40 11.61 -8.92 -2.38
C LEU A 40 11.26 -8.82 -0.89
N VAL A 41 11.01 -7.61 -0.46
CA VAL A 41 10.39 -7.28 0.84
C VAL A 41 8.93 -6.96 0.60
N LEU A 42 8.03 -7.48 1.44
CA LEU A 42 6.58 -7.33 1.29
C LEU A 42 5.97 -6.52 2.45
N VAL A 43 5.07 -5.61 2.11
CA VAL A 43 4.20 -4.92 3.08
C VAL A 43 2.77 -5.42 2.86
N ASP A 44 2.33 -6.33 3.72
CA ASP A 44 0.98 -6.89 3.73
C ASP A 44 -0.03 -5.89 4.31
N SER A 45 -1.24 -5.83 3.79
CA SER A 45 -2.24 -4.81 4.12
C SER A 45 -3.59 -5.44 4.48
N PRO A 46 -3.71 -6.12 5.63
CA PRO A 46 -4.97 -6.67 6.11
C PRO A 46 -6.02 -5.57 6.35
N VAL A 47 -7.26 -5.81 5.90
CA VAL A 47 -8.37 -4.84 5.93
C VAL A 47 -9.54 -5.28 6.81
N ASN A 48 -9.35 -6.32 7.60
CA ASN A 48 -10.32 -6.81 8.57
C ASN A 48 -9.61 -7.59 9.70
N PRO A 49 -10.30 -7.87 10.83
CA PRO A 49 -9.70 -8.55 11.99
C PRO A 49 -9.15 -9.95 11.70
N GLU A 50 -9.78 -10.70 10.78
CA GLU A 50 -9.34 -12.05 10.42
C GLU A 50 -8.03 -12.02 9.64
N GLU A 51 -7.94 -11.15 8.63
CA GLU A 51 -6.70 -10.95 7.87
C GLU A 51 -5.58 -10.39 8.75
N LEU A 52 -5.88 -9.47 9.69
CA LEU A 52 -4.88 -8.95 10.62
C LEU A 52 -4.31 -10.09 11.50
N ARG A 53 -5.15 -10.95 12.05
CA ARG A 53 -4.69 -12.12 12.82
C ARG A 53 -3.81 -13.01 11.96
N THR A 54 -4.27 -13.34 10.75
CA THR A 54 -3.50 -14.15 9.78
C THR A 54 -2.14 -13.53 9.48
N SER A 55 -2.10 -12.21 9.25
CA SER A 55 -0.86 -11.47 8.96
C SER A 55 0.12 -11.47 10.14
N LEU A 56 -0.40 -11.28 11.36
CA LEU A 56 0.42 -11.31 12.58
C LEU A 56 1.03 -12.70 12.80
N GLU A 57 0.22 -13.75 12.73
CA GLU A 57 0.66 -15.14 12.89
C GLU A 57 1.66 -15.55 11.80
N PHE A 58 1.33 -15.27 10.53
CA PHE A 58 2.19 -15.61 9.40
C PHE A 58 3.52 -14.87 9.44
N GLY A 59 3.50 -13.57 9.72
CA GLY A 59 4.69 -12.72 9.71
C GLY A 59 5.61 -12.87 10.92
N SER A 60 5.20 -13.62 11.96
CA SER A 60 6.02 -13.84 13.14
C SER A 60 7.31 -14.59 12.79
N GLY A 61 8.47 -13.97 13.09
CA GLY A 61 9.79 -14.54 12.79
C GLY A 61 10.11 -14.64 11.30
N ARG A 62 9.44 -13.91 10.41
CA ARG A 62 9.71 -13.90 8.97
C ARG A 62 10.33 -12.57 8.53
N PRO A 63 11.65 -12.45 8.45
CA PRO A 63 12.32 -11.27 7.92
C PRO A 63 11.88 -10.97 6.49
N GLY A 64 11.66 -9.70 6.18
CA GLY A 64 11.17 -9.26 4.87
C GLY A 64 9.65 -9.27 4.72
N PHE A 65 8.90 -9.65 5.78
CA PHE A 65 7.45 -9.55 5.83
C PHE A 65 7.02 -8.50 6.86
N TYR A 66 6.51 -7.39 6.36
CA TYR A 66 5.99 -6.28 7.17
C TYR A 66 4.49 -6.13 6.93
N ARG A 67 3.83 -5.27 7.70
CA ARG A 67 2.39 -5.05 7.53
C ARG A 67 1.94 -3.66 7.94
N THR A 68 0.93 -3.17 7.24
CA THR A 68 0.00 -2.15 7.70
C THR A 68 -1.23 -2.83 8.32
N ALA A 69 -2.22 -2.09 8.76
CA ALA A 69 -3.53 -2.62 9.09
C ALA A 69 -4.59 -1.52 8.93
N GLY A 70 -5.71 -1.85 8.32
CA GLY A 70 -6.74 -0.89 7.98
C GLY A 70 -8.14 -1.46 7.92
N TRP A 71 -9.00 -0.83 7.13
CA TRP A 71 -10.41 -1.20 7.01
C TRP A 71 -10.86 -1.05 5.57
N GLU A 72 -11.48 -2.07 5.03
CA GLU A 72 -11.98 -2.06 3.66
C GLU A 72 -12.84 -0.82 3.37
N ALA A 73 -12.41 0.01 2.40
CA ALA A 73 -13.02 1.31 2.14
C ALA A 73 -14.50 1.24 1.73
N ALA A 74 -14.93 0.13 1.13
CA ALA A 74 -16.34 -0.08 0.75
C ALA A 74 -17.24 -0.53 1.91
N ARG A 75 -16.66 -0.91 3.05
CA ARG A 75 -17.40 -1.43 4.21
C ARG A 75 -17.81 -0.29 5.15
N LEU A 76 -19.09 0.05 5.12
CA LEU A 76 -19.70 1.17 5.87
C LEU A 76 -20.18 0.74 7.26
N ASP A 77 -19.34 0.05 8.02
CA ASP A 77 -19.61 -0.39 9.39
C ASP A 77 -18.70 0.38 10.35
N TYR A 78 -19.19 1.49 10.85
CA TYR A 78 -18.43 2.34 11.78
C TYR A 78 -18.15 1.65 13.13
N GLY A 79 -19.02 0.74 13.58
CA GLY A 79 -18.81 -0.07 14.79
C GLY A 79 -17.62 -0.98 14.64
N GLY A 80 -17.62 -1.81 13.59
CA GLY A 80 -16.51 -2.70 13.25
C GLY A 80 -15.21 -1.93 12.94
N ALA A 81 -15.30 -0.75 12.31
CA ALA A 81 -14.13 0.10 12.08
C ALA A 81 -13.48 0.57 13.40
N LYS A 82 -14.27 0.89 14.43
CA LYS A 82 -13.75 1.21 15.77
C LYS A 82 -13.10 0.00 16.44
N GLU A 83 -13.70 -1.18 16.34
CA GLU A 83 -13.11 -2.41 16.86
C GLU A 83 -11.77 -2.70 16.18
N MET A 84 -11.69 -2.53 14.86
CA MET A 84 -10.42 -2.66 14.12
C MET A 84 -9.40 -1.61 14.56
N ALA A 85 -9.81 -0.36 14.84
CA ALA A 85 -8.91 0.66 15.36
C ALA A 85 -8.31 0.28 16.72
N GLU A 86 -9.08 -0.35 17.62
CA GLU A 86 -8.55 -0.88 18.89
C GLU A 86 -7.56 -2.03 18.67
N LEU A 87 -7.83 -2.94 17.71
CA LEU A 87 -6.89 -4.00 17.37
C LEU A 87 -5.57 -3.43 16.80
N ILE A 88 -5.66 -2.37 15.99
CA ILE A 88 -4.49 -1.66 15.46
C ILE A 88 -3.67 -1.04 16.61
N ARG A 89 -4.32 -0.37 17.59
CA ARG A 89 -3.63 0.16 18.77
C ARG A 89 -2.90 -0.94 19.53
N ALA A 90 -3.57 -2.06 19.78
CA ALA A 90 -2.98 -3.20 20.47
C ALA A 90 -1.80 -3.82 19.73
N SER A 91 -1.80 -3.76 18.39
CA SER A 91 -0.77 -4.35 17.52
C SER A 91 0.28 -3.32 17.04
N ARG A 92 0.28 -2.09 17.56
CA ARG A 92 1.07 -0.94 17.11
C ARG A 92 2.52 -1.28 16.77
N HIS A 93 3.18 -2.03 17.66
CA HIS A 93 4.61 -2.37 17.53
C HIS A 93 4.93 -3.36 16.41
N SER A 94 3.89 -4.01 15.86
CA SER A 94 4.02 -4.95 14.74
C SER A 94 3.65 -4.31 13.39
N LEU A 95 3.31 -3.01 13.37
CA LEU A 95 2.82 -2.31 12.19
C LEU A 95 3.82 -1.26 11.72
N VAL A 96 3.98 -1.14 10.40
CA VAL A 96 4.79 -0.10 9.74
C VAL A 96 3.93 1.06 9.25
N GLY A 97 2.61 0.94 9.28
CA GLY A 97 1.66 1.97 8.85
C GLY A 97 0.22 1.59 9.14
N ILE A 98 -0.70 2.51 8.90
CA ILE A 98 -2.14 2.27 8.93
C ILE A 98 -2.66 2.22 7.50
N GLY A 99 -3.50 1.27 7.20
CA GLY A 99 -4.08 1.06 5.88
C GLY A 99 -4.10 -0.41 5.45
N GLU A 100 -4.83 -0.68 4.38
CA GLU A 100 -5.47 0.32 3.51
C GLU A 100 -6.77 0.85 4.15
N VAL A 101 -7.00 2.13 3.97
CA VAL A 101 -8.22 2.84 4.34
C VAL A 101 -8.52 3.92 3.32
N GLY A 102 -9.73 4.43 3.23
CA GLY A 102 -10.01 5.50 2.28
C GLY A 102 -11.43 5.57 1.75
N LEU A 103 -11.57 5.96 0.49
CA LEU A 103 -12.86 6.11 -0.19
C LEU A 103 -12.93 5.22 -1.44
N ASP A 104 -14.03 4.50 -1.62
CA ASP A 104 -14.34 3.75 -2.83
C ASP A 104 -15.71 4.16 -3.37
N ARG A 105 -15.72 4.99 -4.41
CA ARG A 105 -16.94 5.46 -5.06
C ARG A 105 -17.35 4.58 -6.24
N PHE A 106 -16.57 3.56 -6.55
CA PHE A 106 -16.93 2.55 -7.54
C PHE A 106 -17.92 1.52 -6.96
N TRP A 107 -17.68 1.07 -5.73
CA TRP A 107 -18.56 0.16 -5.01
C TRP A 107 -19.66 0.89 -4.24
N VAL A 108 -19.33 2.00 -3.56
CA VAL A 108 -20.28 2.84 -2.83
C VAL A 108 -20.82 3.93 -3.76
N ARG A 109 -21.74 3.55 -4.64
CA ARG A 109 -22.33 4.46 -5.65
C ARG A 109 -23.39 5.40 -5.07
N ASP A 110 -24.03 4.98 -3.99
CA ASP A 110 -25.05 5.77 -3.29
C ASP A 110 -24.39 6.97 -2.59
N ARG A 111 -24.65 8.17 -3.09
CA ARG A 111 -24.10 9.41 -2.54
C ARG A 111 -24.53 9.68 -1.10
N ALA A 112 -25.71 9.21 -0.69
CA ALA A 112 -26.17 9.37 0.69
C ALA A 112 -25.29 8.61 1.70
N LYS A 113 -24.46 7.68 1.24
CA LYS A 113 -23.51 6.90 2.07
C LYS A 113 -22.09 7.48 2.09
N TRP A 114 -21.80 8.52 1.34
CA TRP A 114 -20.45 9.06 1.27
C TRP A 114 -19.99 9.72 2.57
N ASP A 115 -20.91 10.39 3.30
CA ASP A 115 -20.58 10.99 4.59
C ASP A 115 -20.18 9.93 5.63
N GLU A 116 -20.83 8.76 5.59
CA GLU A 116 -20.47 7.64 6.46
C GLU A 116 -19.09 7.06 6.08
N GLN A 117 -18.81 6.92 4.79
CA GLN A 117 -17.50 6.49 4.31
C GLN A 117 -16.41 7.47 4.72
N GLU A 118 -16.64 8.78 4.58
CA GLU A 118 -15.70 9.80 5.04
C GLU A 118 -15.52 9.78 6.56
N ARG A 119 -16.58 9.53 7.31
CA ARG A 119 -16.52 9.38 8.78
C ARG A 119 -15.62 8.22 9.19
N VAL A 120 -15.73 7.06 8.52
CA VAL A 120 -14.84 5.92 8.73
C VAL A 120 -13.40 6.29 8.38
N PHE A 121 -13.17 6.93 7.23
CA PHE A 121 -11.82 7.31 6.81
C PHE A 121 -11.18 8.31 7.79
N ARG A 122 -11.93 9.31 8.29
CA ARG A 122 -11.44 10.26 9.31
C ARG A 122 -11.05 9.60 10.62
N LEU A 123 -11.72 8.52 11.03
CA LEU A 123 -11.33 7.73 12.20
C LEU A 123 -9.89 7.22 12.06
N PHE A 124 -9.53 6.69 10.89
CA PHE A 124 -8.20 6.13 10.65
C PHE A 124 -7.13 7.21 10.37
N ILE A 125 -7.52 8.37 9.83
CA ILE A 125 -6.61 9.53 9.74
C ILE A 125 -6.22 9.96 11.17
N GLY A 126 -7.20 10.09 12.08
CA GLY A 126 -6.93 10.43 13.47
C GLY A 126 -6.10 9.38 14.21
N LEU A 127 -6.34 8.09 13.91
CA LEU A 127 -5.54 7.00 14.47
C LEU A 127 -4.10 7.02 13.97
N ALA A 128 -3.87 7.34 12.69
CA ALA A 128 -2.53 7.46 12.12
C ALA A 128 -1.74 8.62 12.76
N ASP A 129 -2.41 9.75 13.00
CA ASP A 129 -1.83 10.89 13.71
C ASP A 129 -1.51 10.54 15.17
N GLU A 130 -2.46 9.92 15.89
CA GLU A 130 -2.30 9.46 17.28
C GLU A 130 -1.10 8.52 17.45
N LEU A 131 -0.90 7.59 16.49
CA LEU A 131 0.14 6.56 16.58
C LEU A 131 1.46 6.95 15.90
N ASP A 132 1.55 8.14 15.30
CA ASP A 132 2.67 8.60 14.46
C ASP A 132 3.07 7.58 13.39
N LEU A 133 2.05 7.03 12.69
CA LEU A 133 2.23 6.06 11.61
C LEU A 133 1.83 6.65 10.26
N PRO A 134 2.51 6.27 9.16
CA PRO A 134 2.08 6.64 7.82
C PRO A 134 0.74 5.98 7.46
N LEU A 135 0.02 6.61 6.52
CA LEU A 135 -1.29 6.16 6.05
C LEU A 135 -1.21 5.67 4.61
N VAL A 136 -1.69 4.45 4.36
CA VAL A 136 -1.85 3.86 3.02
C VAL A 136 -3.31 4.00 2.61
N VAL A 137 -3.56 4.68 1.47
CA VAL A 137 -4.88 5.19 1.13
C VAL A 137 -5.42 4.59 -0.16
N HIS A 138 -6.55 3.90 -0.03
CA HIS A 138 -7.42 3.47 -1.11
C HIS A 138 -8.23 4.64 -1.68
N SER A 139 -8.35 4.72 -3.01
CA SER A 139 -8.98 5.90 -3.63
C SER A 139 -9.75 5.62 -4.93
N ARG A 140 -10.35 4.43 -5.05
CA ARG A 140 -11.01 4.01 -6.29
C ARG A 140 -12.17 4.92 -6.67
N SER A 141 -12.07 5.58 -7.83
CA SER A 141 -13.01 6.60 -8.31
C SER A 141 -13.22 7.77 -7.33
N ALA A 142 -12.28 7.98 -6.39
CA ALA A 142 -12.35 8.97 -5.32
C ALA A 142 -11.02 9.71 -5.06
N GLY A 143 -10.04 9.58 -5.96
CA GLY A 143 -8.68 10.08 -5.73
C GLY A 143 -8.60 11.54 -5.31
N SER A 144 -9.31 12.44 -6.02
CA SER A 144 -9.32 13.87 -5.66
C SER A 144 -9.97 14.11 -4.29
N ALA A 145 -11.05 13.40 -3.97
CA ALA A 145 -11.74 13.55 -2.68
C ALA A 145 -10.87 13.08 -1.51
N CYS A 146 -10.15 11.97 -1.66
CA CYS A 146 -9.17 11.51 -0.66
C CYS A 146 -8.09 12.58 -0.43
N ILE A 147 -7.50 13.11 -1.50
CA ILE A 147 -6.46 14.13 -1.40
C ILE A 147 -6.97 15.38 -0.69
N GLU A 148 -8.15 15.91 -1.08
CA GLU A 148 -8.73 17.10 -0.43
C GLU A 148 -8.98 16.87 1.06
N LEU A 149 -9.52 15.70 1.41
CA LEU A 149 -9.82 15.34 2.79
C LEU A 149 -8.54 15.27 3.64
N LEU A 150 -7.49 14.63 3.13
CA LEU A 150 -6.20 14.51 3.80
C LEU A 150 -5.49 15.86 3.95
N LEU A 151 -5.49 16.67 2.89
CA LEU A 151 -4.91 18.01 2.93
C LEU A 151 -5.64 18.91 3.94
N SER A 152 -6.97 18.85 3.96
CA SER A 152 -7.80 19.61 4.92
C SER A 152 -7.60 19.14 6.38
N ALA A 153 -7.31 17.86 6.58
CA ALA A 153 -6.97 17.30 7.89
C ALA A 153 -5.53 17.63 8.35
N GLY A 154 -4.71 18.23 7.47
CA GLY A 154 -3.30 18.50 7.79
C GLY A 154 -2.39 17.28 7.77
N PHE A 155 -2.89 16.09 7.39
CA PHE A 155 -2.10 14.86 7.39
C PHE A 155 -1.27 14.74 6.10
N ARG A 156 0.03 14.43 6.22
CA ARG A 156 0.99 14.47 5.10
C ARG A 156 1.78 13.18 4.89
N LYS A 157 1.89 12.29 5.86
CA LYS A 157 2.56 10.99 5.72
C LYS A 157 1.66 10.00 4.97
N VAL A 158 1.43 10.21 3.67
CA VAL A 158 0.41 9.50 2.87
C VAL A 158 1.03 8.79 1.69
N LEU A 159 0.72 7.49 1.57
CA LEU A 159 0.87 6.70 0.36
C LEU A 159 -0.50 6.53 -0.31
N MET A 160 -0.68 7.14 -1.46
CA MET A 160 -1.85 6.90 -2.32
C MET A 160 -1.61 5.60 -3.12
N HIS A 161 -2.09 4.46 -2.59
CA HIS A 161 -1.92 3.19 -3.28
C HIS A 161 -2.79 3.14 -4.53
N ALA A 162 -2.27 2.54 -5.61
CA ALA A 162 -2.97 2.37 -6.90
C ALA A 162 -3.82 3.58 -7.31
N TYR A 163 -3.38 4.79 -7.02
CA TYR A 163 -4.17 6.02 -7.16
C TYR A 163 -5.07 6.04 -8.39
N ASP A 164 -6.37 6.26 -8.19
CA ASP A 164 -7.39 6.34 -9.23
C ASP A 164 -8.01 7.75 -9.26
N GLY A 165 -7.40 8.60 -10.05
CA GLY A 165 -7.81 9.99 -10.21
C GLY A 165 -7.02 10.75 -11.27
N SER A 166 -7.33 12.04 -11.41
CA SER A 166 -6.65 12.90 -12.36
C SER A 166 -5.26 13.34 -11.88
N VAL A 167 -4.39 13.69 -12.82
CA VAL A 167 -2.98 14.04 -12.55
C VAL A 167 -2.83 15.36 -11.79
N GLY A 168 -3.70 16.34 -11.99
CA GLY A 168 -3.60 17.65 -11.34
C GLY A 168 -3.61 17.56 -9.80
N PRO A 169 -4.64 16.97 -9.18
CA PRO A 169 -4.65 16.71 -7.74
C PRO A 169 -3.46 15.88 -7.27
N ALA A 170 -3.02 14.86 -8.04
CA ALA A 170 -1.85 14.05 -7.69
C ALA A 170 -0.56 14.88 -7.64
N LEU A 171 -0.34 15.79 -8.60
CA LEU A 171 0.82 16.71 -8.59
C LEU A 171 0.80 17.62 -7.36
N ARG A 172 -0.36 18.19 -7.02
CA ARG A 172 -0.50 19.02 -5.82
C ARG A 172 -0.21 18.20 -4.56
N ALA A 173 -0.73 16.99 -4.45
CA ALA A 173 -0.46 16.10 -3.33
C ALA A 173 1.03 15.72 -3.24
N ALA A 174 1.68 15.45 -4.38
CA ALA A 174 3.11 15.16 -4.45
C ALA A 174 3.97 16.35 -3.98
N SER A 175 3.57 17.60 -4.28
CA SER A 175 4.26 18.80 -3.77
C SER A 175 4.11 18.99 -2.25
N GLU A 176 3.02 18.45 -1.68
CA GLU A 176 2.75 18.43 -0.24
C GLU A 176 3.39 17.22 0.49
N GLY A 177 4.14 16.39 -0.22
CA GLY A 177 4.87 15.28 0.37
C GLY A 177 4.24 13.89 0.17
N PHE A 178 3.05 13.79 -0.42
CA PHE A 178 2.42 12.49 -0.69
C PHE A 178 3.25 11.66 -1.66
N VAL A 179 3.20 10.36 -1.49
CA VAL A 179 3.83 9.38 -2.37
C VAL A 179 2.77 8.48 -3.01
N PHE A 180 3.12 7.81 -4.11
CA PHE A 180 2.19 7.05 -4.94
C PHE A 180 2.80 5.69 -5.28
N SER A 181 2.10 4.60 -5.03
CA SER A 181 2.54 3.29 -5.49
C SER A 181 1.86 2.89 -6.80
N ILE A 182 2.60 2.17 -7.61
CA ILE A 182 2.21 1.84 -8.99
C ILE A 182 2.08 0.32 -9.11
N PRO A 183 0.86 -0.19 -9.39
CA PRO A 183 0.61 -1.62 -9.56
C PRO A 183 0.95 -2.12 -10.97
N PRO A 184 1.10 -3.45 -11.15
CA PRO A 184 1.39 -4.09 -12.45
C PRO A 184 0.35 -3.80 -13.54
N SER A 185 -0.87 -3.44 -13.16
CA SER A 185 -1.91 -3.01 -14.09
C SER A 185 -1.55 -1.76 -14.91
N ILE A 186 -0.43 -1.08 -14.59
CA ILE A 186 0.11 0.03 -15.40
C ILE A 186 0.31 -0.38 -16.87
N ILE A 187 0.69 -1.63 -17.15
CA ILE A 187 0.93 -2.10 -18.53
C ILE A 187 -0.31 -1.98 -19.45
N ARG A 188 -1.50 -1.83 -18.86
CA ARG A 188 -2.79 -1.71 -19.56
C ARG A 188 -3.62 -0.49 -19.13
N SER A 189 -3.03 0.47 -18.40
CA SER A 189 -3.73 1.63 -17.85
C SER A 189 -3.12 2.95 -18.31
N GLU A 190 -3.76 3.60 -19.27
CA GLU A 190 -3.35 4.95 -19.74
C GLU A 190 -3.34 5.98 -18.61
N GLN A 191 -4.25 5.86 -17.63
CA GLN A 191 -4.29 6.74 -16.47
C GLN A 191 -3.00 6.60 -15.65
N LYS A 192 -2.54 5.36 -15.37
CA LYS A 192 -1.30 5.12 -14.62
C LYS A 192 -0.06 5.50 -15.41
N LEU A 193 -0.04 5.24 -16.72
CA LEU A 193 1.05 5.71 -17.61
C LEU A 193 1.17 7.23 -17.57
N LYS A 194 0.03 7.96 -17.65
CA LYS A 194 0.02 9.42 -17.56
C LYS A 194 0.47 9.91 -16.18
N LEU A 195 0.05 9.25 -15.11
CA LEU A 195 0.47 9.56 -13.75
C LEU A 195 2.01 9.42 -13.61
N VAL A 196 2.56 8.30 -14.04
CA VAL A 196 4.00 8.02 -13.99
C VAL A 196 4.79 9.01 -14.83
N ARG A 197 4.34 9.37 -16.05
CA ARG A 197 5.01 10.40 -16.88
C ARG A 197 5.15 11.72 -16.13
N THR A 198 4.16 12.07 -15.33
CA THR A 198 4.03 13.41 -14.75
C THR A 198 4.64 13.53 -13.35
N LEU A 199 4.49 12.53 -12.49
CA LEU A 199 5.02 12.58 -11.13
C LEU A 199 6.55 12.43 -11.11
N PRO A 200 7.26 13.12 -10.20
CA PRO A 200 8.69 12.90 -9.97
C PRO A 200 8.99 11.44 -9.57
N LEU A 201 10.13 10.89 -10.02
CA LEU A 201 10.53 9.53 -9.66
C LEU A 201 10.59 9.33 -8.14
N GLY A 202 11.13 10.29 -7.39
CA GLY A 202 11.19 10.27 -5.92
C GLY A 202 9.83 10.39 -5.20
N ARG A 203 8.72 10.25 -5.92
CA ARG A 203 7.35 10.16 -5.37
C ARG A 203 6.66 8.87 -5.79
N LEU A 204 7.38 7.95 -6.46
CA LEU A 204 6.84 6.69 -6.95
C LEU A 204 7.42 5.51 -6.19
N MET A 205 6.55 4.69 -5.63
CA MET A 205 6.85 3.38 -5.06
C MET A 205 6.35 2.27 -5.96
N LEU A 206 6.77 1.05 -5.68
CA LEU A 206 6.27 -0.16 -6.34
C LEU A 206 5.24 -0.83 -5.45
N GLU A 207 4.23 -1.42 -6.06
CA GLU A 207 3.29 -2.30 -5.39
C GLU A 207 2.82 -3.40 -6.33
N SER A 208 2.27 -4.47 -5.79
CA SER A 208 1.54 -5.48 -6.55
C SER A 208 0.03 -5.32 -6.46
N ASP A 209 -0.48 -4.92 -5.31
CA ASP A 209 -1.90 -5.02 -4.93
C ASP A 209 -2.44 -6.46 -5.08
N ALA A 210 -1.56 -7.45 -4.94
CA ALA A 210 -1.95 -8.86 -5.04
C ALA A 210 -2.96 -9.24 -3.94
N PRO A 211 -4.05 -9.96 -4.25
CA PRO A 211 -4.33 -10.72 -5.48
C PRO A 211 -4.97 -9.94 -6.62
N ALA A 212 -5.20 -8.63 -6.46
CA ALA A 212 -5.82 -7.75 -7.46
C ALA A 212 -4.77 -7.09 -8.40
N LEU A 213 -5.19 -6.21 -9.26
CA LEU A 213 -4.44 -5.30 -10.15
C LEU A 213 -3.24 -5.91 -10.91
N GLY A 214 -3.26 -7.23 -11.14
CA GLY A 214 -2.22 -7.94 -11.90
C GLY A 214 -2.09 -7.50 -13.36
N PRO A 215 -1.07 -8.03 -14.06
CA PRO A 215 -0.82 -7.73 -15.46
C PRO A 215 -1.96 -8.23 -16.36
N VAL A 216 -2.55 -9.37 -16.04
CA VAL A 216 -3.67 -9.96 -16.78
C VAL A 216 -4.98 -9.73 -16.01
N LYS A 217 -5.97 -9.15 -16.69
CA LYS A 217 -7.27 -8.86 -16.06
C LYS A 217 -8.02 -10.16 -15.76
N GLY A 218 -8.45 -10.32 -14.50
CA GLY A 218 -9.24 -11.47 -14.05
C GLY A 218 -8.41 -12.66 -13.57
N GLU A 219 -7.09 -12.60 -13.67
CA GLU A 219 -6.19 -13.60 -13.09
C GLU A 219 -5.72 -13.16 -11.70
N ARG A 220 -5.47 -14.14 -10.81
CA ARG A 220 -4.89 -13.88 -9.50
C ARG A 220 -3.45 -13.33 -9.65
N ASN A 221 -3.24 -12.15 -9.12
CA ASN A 221 -1.93 -11.54 -9.06
C ASN A 221 -1.06 -12.13 -7.93
N THR A 222 0.26 -11.94 -8.02
CA THR A 222 1.24 -12.28 -6.98
C THR A 222 2.18 -11.10 -6.72
N PRO A 223 2.76 -10.99 -5.49
CA PRO A 223 3.58 -9.83 -5.10
C PRO A 223 4.81 -9.61 -6.00
N GLU A 224 5.39 -10.66 -6.55
CA GLU A 224 6.55 -10.57 -7.47
C GLU A 224 6.28 -9.71 -8.72
N ASN A 225 5.01 -9.54 -9.10
CA ASN A 225 4.63 -8.72 -10.23
C ASN A 225 4.84 -7.21 -10.01
N CYS A 226 5.17 -6.76 -8.80
CA CYS A 226 5.60 -5.37 -8.56
C CYS A 226 6.84 -5.00 -9.41
N LEU A 227 7.65 -5.98 -9.82
CA LEU A 227 8.79 -5.78 -10.72
C LEU A 227 8.38 -5.38 -12.15
N LEU A 228 7.19 -5.77 -12.59
CA LEU A 228 6.62 -5.30 -13.88
C LEU A 228 6.30 -3.81 -13.82
N SER A 229 5.87 -3.32 -12.64
CA SER A 229 5.68 -1.89 -12.41
C SER A 229 6.99 -1.12 -12.53
N ALA A 230 8.08 -1.66 -11.96
CA ALA A 230 9.41 -1.05 -12.05
C ALA A 230 9.88 -0.94 -13.52
N SER A 231 9.74 -2.03 -14.28
CA SER A 231 10.09 -2.06 -15.72
C SER A 231 9.27 -1.04 -16.52
N SER A 232 7.95 -0.96 -16.27
CA SER A 232 7.08 0.01 -16.93
C SER A 232 7.44 1.47 -16.57
N ILE A 233 7.80 1.73 -15.31
CA ILE A 233 8.26 3.07 -14.88
C ILE A 233 9.55 3.44 -15.58
N ALA A 234 10.53 2.50 -15.68
CA ALA A 234 11.80 2.70 -16.36
C ALA A 234 11.60 3.06 -17.85
N GLU A 235 10.73 2.33 -18.53
CA GLU A 235 10.37 2.59 -19.93
C GLU A 235 9.71 3.95 -20.12
N VAL A 236 8.69 4.27 -19.31
CA VAL A 236 7.93 5.54 -19.40
C VAL A 236 8.82 6.73 -19.11
N LYS A 237 9.72 6.63 -18.13
CA LYS A 237 10.65 7.71 -17.76
C LYS A 237 11.93 7.72 -18.57
N LYS A 238 12.19 6.69 -19.39
CA LYS A 238 13.41 6.53 -20.21
C LYS A 238 14.68 6.57 -19.35
N ILE A 239 14.69 5.84 -18.24
CA ILE A 239 15.80 5.73 -17.30
C ILE A 239 16.14 4.25 -17.04
N PRO A 240 17.38 3.92 -16.61
CA PRO A 240 17.75 2.57 -16.24
C PRO A 240 16.82 1.99 -15.13
N LEU A 241 16.55 0.68 -15.22
CA LEU A 241 15.69 -0.04 -14.25
C LEU A 241 16.27 0.05 -12.84
N GLU A 242 17.58 -0.05 -12.69
CA GLU A 242 18.28 0.07 -11.41
C GLU A 242 18.03 1.42 -10.72
N ASN A 243 17.85 2.50 -11.47
CA ASN A 243 17.53 3.81 -10.90
C ASN A 243 16.10 3.84 -10.35
N VAL A 244 15.17 3.14 -11.01
CA VAL A 244 13.78 3.01 -10.49
C VAL A 244 13.77 2.19 -9.22
N LEU A 245 14.43 1.03 -9.22
CA LEU A 245 14.50 0.14 -8.06
C LEU A 245 15.14 0.85 -6.86
N SER A 246 16.30 1.47 -7.04
CA SER A 246 17.00 2.20 -5.99
C SER A 246 16.17 3.36 -5.43
N SER A 247 15.50 4.13 -6.31
CA SER A 247 14.63 5.23 -5.89
C SER A 247 13.41 4.74 -5.10
N ALA A 248 12.78 3.66 -5.55
CA ALA A 248 11.60 3.10 -4.89
C ALA A 248 11.95 2.50 -3.52
N ILE A 249 13.08 1.77 -3.41
CA ILE A 249 13.56 1.24 -2.12
C ILE A 249 13.82 2.39 -1.15
N LYS A 250 14.62 3.39 -1.56
CA LYS A 250 14.94 4.55 -0.73
C LYS A 250 13.68 5.23 -0.23
N LEU A 251 12.72 5.51 -1.14
CA LEU A 251 11.46 6.15 -0.79
C LEU A 251 10.62 5.31 0.18
N SER A 252 10.58 3.99 0.00
CA SER A 252 9.85 3.08 0.90
C SER A 252 10.44 3.06 2.30
N LEU A 253 11.79 3.05 2.42
CA LEU A 253 12.49 3.13 3.69
C LEU A 253 12.26 4.47 4.39
N GLU A 254 12.30 5.58 3.65
CA GLU A 254 12.00 6.90 4.19
C GLU A 254 10.55 7.03 4.66
N PHE A 255 9.60 6.44 3.93
CA PHE A 255 8.17 6.54 4.21
C PHE A 255 7.73 5.69 5.41
N PHE A 256 8.08 4.40 5.42
CA PHE A 256 7.74 3.48 6.50
C PHE A 256 8.69 3.58 7.71
N GLY A 257 9.85 4.24 7.52
CA GLY A 257 10.77 4.62 8.57
C GLY A 257 11.52 3.45 9.21
N SER A 258 12.08 3.71 10.39
CA SER A 258 12.79 2.72 11.21
C SER A 258 11.93 1.53 11.61
N SER A 259 10.61 1.61 11.44
CA SER A 259 9.71 0.49 11.66
C SER A 259 9.97 -0.69 10.70
N LEU A 260 10.43 -0.44 9.45
CA LEU A 260 10.92 -1.51 8.57
C LEU A 260 12.20 -2.17 9.09
N ALA A 261 13.06 -1.42 9.80
CA ALA A 261 14.31 -1.93 10.34
C ALA A 261 14.14 -2.61 11.73
N ALA A 262 13.18 -2.16 12.54
CA ALA A 262 13.00 -2.59 13.93
C ALA A 262 12.32 -3.97 14.09
N VAL A 263 11.63 -4.47 13.08
CA VAL A 263 10.94 -5.78 13.14
C VAL A 263 11.89 -6.96 12.77
N SER A 264 13.17 -6.67 12.59
CA SER A 264 14.22 -7.65 12.24
C SER A 264 14.91 -8.27 13.46
N THR A 265 14.47 -7.98 14.68
CA THR A 265 14.94 -8.58 15.96
C THR A 265 13.80 -9.44 16.57
#